data_71836878aacddce1b8abcd7613c3fd5a
#
_entry.id   71836878aacddce1b8abcd7613c3fd5a
#
_cell.length_a   1.000
_cell.length_b   1.000
_cell.length_c   1.000
_cell.angle_alpha   90.00
_cell.angle_beta   90.00
_cell.angle_gamma   90.00
#
_symmetry.space_group_name_H-M   'P 1'
#
loop_
_entity.id
_entity.type
_entity.pdbx_description
1 polymer ?
#
loop_
_entity_poly.entity_id
_entity_poly.type
_entity_poly.pdbx_seq_one_letter_code
_entity_poly.pdbx_strand_id
1 'polypeptide(L)'
;KKGNAKTTQEHVQRAIVMGTLLKPLVGYLPAKQSLRTQISDTSLSYERLQATVVAVRSRLGIGQGAVLSYEHLIAQFAENGAVIIPVMWGTKKNHENALHILLPAEKVTFIYLNLDTYLEDFKFWMAHELAHVYTPELAGSSEGEDFADAFAGALLFTQELARQVYAEAMAMPTTSEQIAVLHAAAQTHQISLYSVFMEANNHAQAVGLPSLRITESEIHAVRNRQTVRGELVSASLFKPTPPTPQTFIAATQGVFQSQFFTALRTMLRDRETGSGYVQQVMGLSLPDAQAIYQELTR
;
A
#
# COMPACT_ATOMS: atom_id res chain seq x y z
N LYS A 1 -17.42 14.26 3.84
CA LYS A 1 -16.09 13.94 3.26
C LYS A 1 -15.00 14.48 4.19
N LYS A 2 -14.49 13.68 5.11
CA LYS A 2 -13.13 13.87 5.62
C LYS A 2 -12.24 13.18 4.62
N GLY A 3 -11.77 13.93 3.62
CA GLY A 3 -10.75 13.46 2.71
C GLY A 3 -9.55 13.01 3.55
N ASN A 4 -8.92 11.92 3.16
CA ASN A 4 -7.55 11.61 3.57
C ASN A 4 -6.74 12.91 3.44
N ALA A 5 -5.78 13.14 4.32
CA ALA A 5 -5.00 14.37 4.31
C ALA A 5 -4.46 14.56 2.89
N LYS A 6 -5.03 15.55 2.17
CA LYS A 6 -4.63 15.85 0.80
C LYS A 6 -3.12 16.01 0.79
N THR A 7 -2.47 15.49 -0.24
CA THR A 7 -1.05 15.68 -0.50
C THR A 7 -0.69 17.14 -0.25
N THR A 8 0.07 17.39 0.81
CA THR A 8 0.46 18.74 1.18
C THR A 8 1.67 19.16 0.37
N GLN A 9 1.94 20.48 0.31
CA GLN A 9 3.15 21.00 -0.33
C GLN A 9 4.43 20.39 0.31
N GLU A 10 4.40 20.07 1.58
CA GLU A 10 5.49 19.41 2.30
C GLU A 10 5.71 17.97 1.77
N HIS A 11 4.64 17.21 1.55
CA HIS A 11 4.72 15.87 0.94
C HIS A 11 5.33 15.94 -0.47
N VAL A 12 4.94 16.91 -1.29
CA VAL A 12 5.51 17.13 -2.64
C VAL A 12 7.01 17.46 -2.55
N GLN A 13 7.41 18.35 -1.66
CA GLN A 13 8.82 18.70 -1.47
C GLN A 13 9.63 17.50 -0.99
N ARG A 14 9.10 16.70 -0.07
CA ARG A 14 9.73 15.45 0.38
C ARG A 14 9.91 14.48 -0.78
N ALA A 15 8.90 14.28 -1.61
CA ALA A 15 8.97 13.41 -2.78
C ALA A 15 10.05 13.86 -3.77
N ILE A 16 10.20 15.17 -4.01
CA ILE A 16 11.25 15.74 -4.88
C ILE A 16 12.64 15.46 -4.30
N VAL A 17 12.84 15.70 -3.00
CA VAL A 17 14.12 15.43 -2.33
C VAL A 17 14.46 13.94 -2.40
N MET A 18 13.50 13.06 -2.08
CA MET A 18 13.69 11.62 -2.16
C MET A 18 13.97 11.15 -3.59
N GLY A 19 13.29 11.72 -4.58
CA GLY A 19 13.56 11.43 -5.99
C GLY A 19 14.99 11.77 -6.39
N THR A 20 15.51 12.92 -5.95
CA THR A 20 16.90 13.32 -6.17
C THR A 20 17.89 12.34 -5.53
N LEU A 21 17.60 11.86 -4.32
CA LEU A 21 18.43 10.86 -3.63
C LEU A 21 18.38 9.48 -4.30
N LEU A 22 17.24 9.09 -4.87
CA LEU A 22 17.05 7.79 -5.53
C LEU A 22 17.61 7.73 -6.95
N LYS A 23 17.70 8.87 -7.64
CA LYS A 23 18.17 8.94 -9.03
C LYS A 23 19.52 8.23 -9.26
N PRO A 24 20.55 8.35 -8.40
CA PRO A 24 21.82 7.62 -8.57
C PRO A 24 21.68 6.09 -8.57
N LEU A 25 20.63 5.53 -7.92
CA LEU A 25 20.41 4.09 -7.86
C LEU A 25 19.91 3.50 -9.18
N VAL A 26 19.29 4.31 -10.05
CA VAL A 26 18.64 3.83 -11.27
C VAL A 26 19.62 3.07 -12.17
N GLY A 27 20.88 3.54 -12.28
CA GLY A 27 21.92 2.87 -13.09
C GLY A 27 22.35 1.50 -12.58
N TYR A 28 21.95 1.14 -11.36
CA TYR A 28 22.31 -0.12 -10.70
C TYR A 28 21.12 -1.09 -10.61
N LEU A 29 19.94 -0.67 -11.07
CA LEU A 29 18.78 -1.56 -11.14
C LEU A 29 18.91 -2.52 -12.32
N PRO A 30 18.52 -3.81 -12.17
CA PRO A 30 18.52 -4.74 -13.27
C PRO A 30 17.43 -4.37 -14.29
N ALA A 31 17.77 -4.38 -15.55
CA ALA A 31 16.91 -4.19 -16.71
C ALA A 31 16.14 -2.86 -16.81
N LYS A 32 15.86 -2.45 -18.03
CA LYS A 32 15.11 -1.23 -18.32
C LYS A 32 13.67 -1.37 -17.87
N GLN A 33 13.29 -0.55 -16.92
CA GLN A 33 11.91 -0.38 -16.50
C GLN A 33 11.12 0.32 -17.61
N SER A 34 9.88 -0.04 -17.77
CA SER A 34 8.98 0.57 -18.74
C SER A 34 7.75 1.07 -18.01
N LEU A 35 7.65 2.36 -17.81
CA LEU A 35 6.40 2.96 -17.37
C LEU A 35 5.35 2.76 -18.47
N ARG A 36 4.28 2.08 -18.14
CA ARG A 36 3.14 1.87 -19.05
C ARG A 36 1.86 2.14 -18.28
N THR A 37 0.99 2.94 -18.85
CA THR A 37 -0.40 3.05 -18.39
C THR A 37 -1.06 1.68 -18.54
N GLN A 38 -1.48 1.10 -17.42
CA GLN A 38 -2.17 -0.19 -17.37
C GLN A 38 -3.69 0.00 -17.29
N ILE A 39 -4.12 1.16 -16.75
CA ILE A 39 -5.50 1.57 -16.60
C ILE A 39 -5.67 2.91 -17.30
N SER A 40 -6.48 2.96 -18.33
CA SER A 40 -6.80 4.19 -19.07
C SER A 40 -8.12 4.82 -18.60
N ASP A 41 -9.00 4.05 -17.98
CA ASP A 41 -10.25 4.53 -17.41
C ASP A 41 -10.12 4.75 -15.91
N THR A 42 -9.91 6.00 -15.53
CA THR A 42 -9.75 6.46 -14.14
C THR A 42 -11.02 7.09 -13.57
N SER A 43 -12.17 6.77 -14.15
CA SER A 43 -13.46 7.26 -13.67
C SER A 43 -13.78 6.78 -12.26
N LEU A 44 -14.25 7.70 -11.42
CA LEU A 44 -14.72 7.41 -10.06
C LEU A 44 -16.20 6.97 -10.02
N SER A 45 -16.89 6.89 -11.19
CA SER A 45 -18.24 6.33 -11.18
C SER A 45 -18.17 4.85 -10.76
N TYR A 46 -19.08 4.45 -9.87
CA TYR A 46 -19.03 3.11 -9.27
C TYR A 46 -18.97 2.01 -10.33
N GLU A 47 -19.83 2.07 -11.34
CA GLU A 47 -19.92 1.07 -12.42
C GLU A 47 -18.60 0.95 -13.20
N ARG A 48 -18.00 2.08 -13.62
CA ARG A 48 -16.76 2.10 -14.39
C ARG A 48 -15.56 1.64 -13.55
N LEU A 49 -15.52 2.06 -12.28
CA LEU A 49 -14.49 1.63 -11.35
C LEU A 49 -14.54 0.12 -11.13
N GLN A 50 -15.74 -0.45 -10.92
CA GLN A 50 -15.91 -1.89 -10.75
C GLN A 50 -15.56 -2.66 -12.03
N ALA A 51 -15.89 -2.13 -13.22
CA ALA A 51 -15.47 -2.72 -14.49
C ALA A 51 -13.93 -2.75 -14.62
N THR A 52 -13.25 -1.67 -14.23
CA THR A 52 -11.79 -1.61 -14.19
C THR A 52 -11.21 -2.65 -13.22
N VAL A 53 -11.78 -2.77 -12.03
CA VAL A 53 -11.37 -3.78 -11.03
C VAL A 53 -11.57 -5.20 -11.53
N VAL A 54 -12.71 -5.49 -12.18
CA VAL A 54 -12.98 -6.80 -12.80
C VAL A 54 -11.90 -7.14 -13.83
N ALA A 55 -11.55 -6.19 -14.70
CA ALA A 55 -10.51 -6.39 -15.71
C ALA A 55 -9.12 -6.62 -15.08
N VAL A 56 -8.78 -5.88 -14.02
CA VAL A 56 -7.51 -6.06 -13.30
C VAL A 56 -7.47 -7.42 -12.61
N ARG A 57 -8.49 -7.79 -11.84
CA ARG A 57 -8.54 -9.09 -11.16
C ARG A 57 -8.52 -10.28 -12.14
N SER A 58 -9.20 -10.14 -13.28
CA SER A 58 -9.14 -11.15 -14.37
C SER A 58 -7.72 -11.32 -14.92
N ARG A 59 -6.99 -10.21 -15.14
CA ARG A 59 -5.57 -10.26 -15.55
C ARG A 59 -4.68 -10.98 -14.53
N LEU A 60 -4.99 -10.81 -13.24
CA LEU A 60 -4.29 -11.47 -12.14
C LEU A 60 -4.69 -12.95 -11.96
N GLY A 61 -5.68 -13.43 -12.71
CA GLY A 61 -6.21 -14.77 -12.54
C GLY A 61 -7.01 -14.96 -11.24
N ILE A 62 -7.55 -13.88 -10.67
CA ILE A 62 -8.22 -13.87 -9.36
C ILE A 62 -9.72 -13.66 -9.57
N GLY A 63 -10.54 -14.57 -9.05
CA GLY A 63 -12.01 -14.44 -9.06
C GLY A 63 -12.50 -13.25 -8.22
N GLN A 64 -13.72 -12.75 -8.53
CA GLN A 64 -14.26 -11.56 -7.85
C GLN A 64 -14.53 -11.80 -6.37
N GLY A 65 -14.90 -13.01 -5.97
CA GLY A 65 -15.11 -13.39 -4.55
C GLY A 65 -13.83 -13.85 -3.82
N ALA A 66 -12.70 -13.98 -4.52
CA ALA A 66 -11.48 -14.51 -3.94
C ALA A 66 -10.70 -13.45 -3.13
N VAL A 67 -9.93 -13.90 -2.14
CA VAL A 67 -9.02 -13.03 -1.39
C VAL A 67 -7.86 -12.60 -2.28
N LEU A 68 -7.65 -11.29 -2.42
CA LEU A 68 -6.41 -10.77 -3.01
C LEU A 68 -5.32 -10.83 -1.95
N SER A 69 -4.27 -11.62 -2.19
CA SER A 69 -3.17 -11.79 -1.23
C SER A 69 -2.08 -10.73 -1.40
N TYR A 70 -1.16 -10.65 -0.42
CA TYR A 70 0.02 -9.78 -0.50
C TYR A 70 0.93 -10.17 -1.66
N GLU A 71 1.07 -11.46 -1.92
CA GLU A 71 1.93 -12.00 -2.98
C GLU A 71 1.46 -11.53 -4.36
N HIS A 72 0.13 -11.45 -4.59
CA HIS A 72 -0.41 -10.91 -5.83
C HIS A 72 -0.01 -9.43 -6.03
N LEU A 73 -0.09 -8.61 -4.96
CA LEU A 73 0.30 -7.21 -5.02
C LEU A 73 1.81 -7.05 -5.24
N ILE A 74 2.63 -7.84 -4.53
CA ILE A 74 4.09 -7.83 -4.67
C ILE A 74 4.51 -8.21 -6.09
N ALA A 75 3.91 -9.28 -6.65
CA ALA A 75 4.17 -9.69 -8.02
C ALA A 75 3.85 -8.56 -9.02
N GLN A 76 2.75 -7.83 -8.80
CA GLN A 76 2.39 -6.72 -9.69
C GLN A 76 3.38 -5.55 -9.63
N PHE A 77 3.91 -5.22 -8.47
CA PHE A 77 4.98 -4.23 -8.39
C PHE A 77 6.22 -4.68 -9.18
N ALA A 78 6.64 -5.93 -8.99
CA ALA A 78 7.79 -6.48 -9.69
C ALA A 78 7.59 -6.54 -11.21
N GLU A 79 6.42 -7.01 -11.69
CA GLU A 79 6.08 -7.09 -13.12
C GLU A 79 6.02 -5.72 -13.79
N ASN A 80 5.60 -4.67 -13.07
CA ASN A 80 5.56 -3.31 -13.58
C ASN A 80 6.83 -2.51 -13.27
N GLY A 81 7.86 -3.17 -12.74
CA GLY A 81 9.15 -2.59 -12.51
C GLY A 81 9.21 -1.54 -11.40
N ALA A 82 8.24 -1.55 -10.50
CA ALA A 82 8.28 -0.72 -9.32
C ALA A 82 9.24 -1.31 -8.27
N VAL A 83 10.11 -0.48 -7.72
CA VAL A 83 11.11 -0.87 -6.73
C VAL A 83 10.60 -0.57 -5.34
N ILE A 84 10.26 -1.60 -4.58
CA ILE A 84 9.80 -1.44 -3.20
C ILE A 84 11.00 -1.15 -2.29
N ILE A 85 10.86 -0.14 -1.42
CA ILE A 85 11.81 0.20 -0.36
C ILE A 85 11.09 0.00 0.99
N PRO A 86 11.26 -1.16 1.63
CA PRO A 86 10.70 -1.38 2.94
C PRO A 86 11.45 -0.53 3.97
N VAL A 87 10.71 0.09 4.89
CA VAL A 87 11.24 0.93 5.95
C VAL A 87 10.51 0.69 7.27
N MET A 88 11.15 1.01 8.38
CA MET A 88 10.57 0.98 9.72
C MET A 88 10.67 2.40 10.32
N TRP A 89 9.69 3.26 9.97
CA TRP A 89 9.69 4.66 10.37
C TRP A 89 8.93 4.94 11.67
N GLY A 90 8.34 3.90 12.26
CA GLY A 90 7.38 4.05 13.35
C GLY A 90 5.94 4.19 12.85
N THR A 91 4.98 4.29 13.78
CA THR A 91 3.57 4.29 13.47
C THR A 91 3.10 5.59 12.81
N LYS A 92 1.99 5.53 12.06
CA LYS A 92 1.38 6.62 11.28
C LYS A 92 1.22 7.97 12.01
N LYS A 93 1.24 7.98 13.35
CA LYS A 93 1.09 9.23 14.11
C LYS A 93 2.17 10.26 13.76
N ASN A 94 3.32 9.80 13.28
CA ASN A 94 4.50 10.61 12.99
C ASN A 94 5.04 10.45 11.56
N HIS A 95 4.58 9.46 10.80
CA HIS A 95 5.11 9.11 9.48
C HIS A 95 4.03 8.60 8.54
N GLU A 96 4.27 8.70 7.22
CA GLU A 96 3.41 8.11 6.19
C GLU A 96 3.46 6.58 6.24
N ASN A 97 2.39 5.93 5.77
CA ASN A 97 2.33 4.47 5.62
C ASN A 97 3.01 4.01 4.33
N ALA A 98 2.95 4.83 3.28
CA ALA A 98 3.59 4.59 2.00
C ALA A 98 3.96 5.93 1.34
N LEU A 99 4.90 5.90 0.39
CA LEU A 99 5.31 7.08 -0.38
C LEU A 99 5.71 6.65 -1.79
N HIS A 100 5.03 7.19 -2.79
CA HIS A 100 5.29 6.96 -4.20
C HIS A 100 6.26 7.99 -4.76
N ILE A 101 7.33 7.53 -5.41
CA ILE A 101 8.34 8.38 -6.07
C ILE A 101 8.46 7.94 -7.53
N LEU A 102 7.91 8.74 -8.42
CA LEU A 102 8.07 8.55 -9.85
C LEU A 102 9.25 9.36 -10.37
N LEU A 103 10.16 8.73 -11.11
CA LEU A 103 11.23 9.35 -11.88
C LEU A 103 10.88 9.21 -13.37
N PRO A 104 10.15 10.17 -13.95
CA PRO A 104 9.59 10.00 -15.30
C PRO A 104 10.65 9.97 -16.40
N ALA A 105 11.75 10.70 -16.25
CA ALA A 105 12.86 10.71 -17.22
C ALA A 105 13.61 9.37 -17.24
N GLU A 106 13.77 8.77 -16.07
CA GLU A 106 14.42 7.48 -15.87
C GLU A 106 13.47 6.30 -16.10
N LYS A 107 12.15 6.55 -16.14
CA LYS A 107 11.06 5.57 -16.26
C LYS A 107 11.07 4.53 -15.14
N VAL A 108 11.34 4.97 -13.92
CA VAL A 108 11.41 4.14 -12.72
C VAL A 108 10.47 4.67 -11.66
N THR A 109 9.81 3.76 -10.97
CA THR A 109 9.01 4.05 -9.78
C THR A 109 9.63 3.40 -8.57
N PHE A 110 9.80 4.16 -7.49
CA PHE A 110 10.16 3.67 -6.17
C PHE A 110 8.97 3.84 -5.23
N ILE A 111 8.76 2.84 -4.37
CA ILE A 111 7.65 2.84 -3.41
C ILE A 111 8.20 2.52 -2.04
N TYR A 112 8.16 3.50 -1.15
CA TYR A 112 8.41 3.25 0.26
C TYR A 112 7.19 2.61 0.89
N LEU A 113 7.40 1.52 1.62
CA LEU A 113 6.35 0.86 2.41
C LEU A 113 6.79 0.81 3.88
N ASN A 114 6.04 1.46 4.74
CA ASN A 114 6.33 1.48 6.16
C ASN A 114 5.81 0.21 6.84
N LEU A 115 6.74 -0.64 7.28
CA LEU A 115 6.43 -1.91 7.94
C LEU A 115 5.86 -1.74 9.35
N ASP A 116 5.94 -0.54 9.94
CA ASP A 116 5.28 -0.22 11.22
C ASP A 116 3.81 0.17 11.03
N THR A 117 3.20 -0.33 9.97
CA THR A 117 1.77 -0.23 9.66
C THR A 117 1.07 -1.54 10.03
N TYR A 118 -0.19 -1.47 10.48
CA TYR A 118 -1.00 -2.66 10.75
C TYR A 118 -1.25 -3.45 9.45
N LEU A 119 -1.22 -4.78 9.53
CA LEU A 119 -1.40 -5.67 8.38
C LEU A 119 -2.63 -5.32 7.53
N GLU A 120 -3.77 -5.06 8.19
CA GLU A 120 -5.02 -4.71 7.52
C GLU A 120 -4.96 -3.39 6.72
N ASP A 121 -4.21 -2.40 7.23
CA ASP A 121 -3.99 -1.13 6.56
C ASP A 121 -2.90 -1.23 5.51
N PHE A 122 -1.89 -2.06 5.73
CA PHE A 122 -0.75 -2.23 4.83
C PHE A 122 -1.18 -2.75 3.45
N LYS A 123 -2.11 -3.70 3.42
CA LYS A 123 -2.67 -4.21 2.16
C LYS A 123 -3.40 -3.12 1.38
N PHE A 124 -4.14 -2.24 2.06
CA PHE A 124 -4.79 -1.10 1.43
C PHE A 124 -3.76 -0.16 0.80
N TRP A 125 -2.70 0.19 1.54
CA TRP A 125 -1.65 1.06 1.02
C TRP A 125 -0.90 0.44 -0.15
N MET A 126 -0.64 -0.86 -0.13
CA MET A 126 -0.06 -1.55 -1.30
C MET A 126 -0.97 -1.45 -2.52
N ALA A 127 -2.28 -1.65 -2.36
CA ALA A 127 -3.23 -1.53 -3.47
C ALA A 127 -3.36 -0.08 -3.97
N HIS A 128 -3.28 0.92 -3.06
CA HIS A 128 -3.25 2.34 -3.38
C HIS A 128 -2.00 2.70 -4.22
N GLU A 129 -0.80 2.29 -3.77
CA GLU A 129 0.43 2.53 -4.52
C GLU A 129 0.44 1.80 -5.86
N LEU A 130 -0.20 0.63 -5.95
CA LEU A 130 -0.34 -0.08 -7.21
C LEU A 130 -1.21 0.69 -8.22
N ALA A 131 -2.23 1.43 -7.75
CA ALA A 131 -3.00 2.31 -8.63
C ALA A 131 -2.10 3.35 -9.28
N HIS A 132 -1.23 4.01 -8.51
CA HIS A 132 -0.26 4.98 -9.05
C HIS A 132 0.71 4.34 -10.05
N VAL A 133 1.14 3.09 -9.81
CA VAL A 133 1.97 2.34 -10.78
C VAL A 133 1.21 2.09 -12.08
N TYR A 134 -0.09 1.83 -12.00
CA TYR A 134 -0.93 1.58 -13.17
C TYR A 134 -1.35 2.84 -13.94
N THR A 135 -1.30 4.00 -13.27
CA THR A 135 -1.69 5.30 -13.82
C THR A 135 -0.60 6.36 -13.63
N PRO A 136 0.61 6.15 -14.18
CA PRO A 136 1.74 7.06 -13.96
C PRO A 136 1.50 8.48 -14.46
N GLU A 137 0.57 8.68 -15.39
CA GLU A 137 0.16 9.99 -15.89
C GLU A 137 -0.61 10.84 -14.85
N LEU A 138 -1.19 10.22 -13.83
CA LEU A 138 -1.88 10.91 -12.74
C LEU A 138 -0.97 11.16 -11.52
N ALA A 139 0.32 10.80 -11.61
CA ALA A 139 1.24 10.94 -10.48
C ALA A 139 1.30 12.38 -9.94
N GLY A 140 1.11 12.52 -8.62
CA GLY A 140 1.17 13.81 -7.93
C GLY A 140 -0.07 14.71 -8.12
N SER A 141 -1.13 14.22 -8.78
CA SER A 141 -2.39 14.94 -8.92
C SER A 141 -3.40 14.53 -7.84
N SER A 142 -4.31 15.44 -7.48
CA SER A 142 -5.43 15.12 -6.58
C SER A 142 -6.39 14.09 -7.18
N GLU A 143 -6.52 14.07 -8.50
CA GLU A 143 -7.32 13.09 -9.23
C GLU A 143 -6.70 11.68 -9.10
N GLY A 144 -5.36 11.59 -9.17
CA GLY A 144 -4.64 10.34 -8.97
C GLY A 144 -4.81 9.78 -7.55
N GLU A 145 -4.78 10.64 -6.54
CA GLU A 145 -5.03 10.24 -5.14
C GLU A 145 -6.48 9.75 -4.93
N ASP A 146 -7.45 10.50 -5.45
CA ASP A 146 -8.87 10.11 -5.36
C ASP A 146 -9.13 8.77 -6.09
N PHE A 147 -8.50 8.58 -7.25
CA PHE A 147 -8.58 7.31 -7.99
C PHE A 147 -7.89 6.18 -7.24
N ALA A 148 -6.70 6.40 -6.69
CA ALA A 148 -5.94 5.38 -5.97
C ALA A 148 -6.68 4.89 -4.72
N ASP A 149 -7.30 5.80 -3.96
CA ASP A 149 -8.13 5.45 -2.79
C ASP A 149 -9.35 4.60 -3.20
N ALA A 150 -10.08 5.03 -4.23
CA ALA A 150 -11.27 4.32 -4.70
C ALA A 150 -10.91 2.95 -5.31
N PHE A 151 -9.86 2.90 -6.12
CA PHE A 151 -9.37 1.67 -6.73
C PHE A 151 -8.90 0.66 -5.68
N ALA A 152 -8.14 1.11 -4.67
CA ALA A 152 -7.65 0.23 -3.61
C ALA A 152 -8.80 -0.44 -2.85
N GLY A 153 -9.81 0.33 -2.44
CA GLY A 153 -11.01 -0.21 -1.78
C GLY A 153 -11.71 -1.26 -2.65
N ALA A 154 -12.04 -0.90 -3.88
CA ALA A 154 -12.76 -1.75 -4.82
C ALA A 154 -11.95 -3.00 -5.24
N LEU A 155 -10.62 -2.88 -5.41
CA LEU A 155 -9.74 -4.00 -5.76
C LEU A 155 -9.68 -5.05 -4.65
N LEU A 156 -9.61 -4.60 -3.40
CA LEU A 156 -9.52 -5.46 -2.22
C LEU A 156 -10.88 -6.05 -1.82
N PHE A 157 -11.96 -5.31 -2.03
CA PHE A 157 -13.31 -5.72 -1.68
C PHE A 157 -14.29 -5.37 -2.80
N THR A 158 -14.45 -6.31 -3.74
CA THR A 158 -15.19 -6.11 -4.98
C THR A 158 -16.69 -5.89 -4.78
N GLN A 159 -17.37 -5.42 -5.83
CA GLN A 159 -18.82 -5.29 -5.85
C GLN A 159 -19.53 -6.60 -5.44
N GLU A 160 -19.03 -7.75 -5.85
CA GLU A 160 -19.63 -9.05 -5.49
C GLU A 160 -19.58 -9.28 -3.98
N LEU A 161 -18.42 -9.05 -3.37
CA LEU A 161 -18.23 -9.18 -1.92
C LEU A 161 -19.03 -8.13 -1.16
N ALA A 162 -19.00 -6.88 -1.63
CA ALA A 162 -19.75 -5.78 -1.02
C ALA A 162 -21.26 -6.06 -1.01
N ARG A 163 -21.81 -6.56 -2.12
CA ARG A 163 -23.22 -6.97 -2.24
C ARG A 163 -23.59 -8.09 -1.26
N GLN A 164 -22.74 -9.12 -1.17
CA GLN A 164 -22.98 -10.26 -0.27
C GLN A 164 -22.98 -9.80 1.19
N VAL A 165 -21.94 -9.11 1.61
CA VAL A 165 -21.77 -8.63 2.99
C VAL A 165 -22.84 -7.60 3.37
N TYR A 166 -23.21 -6.71 2.42
CA TYR A 166 -24.31 -5.78 2.64
C TYR A 166 -25.64 -6.52 2.91
N ALA A 167 -25.98 -7.52 2.09
CA ALA A 167 -27.21 -8.29 2.28
C ALA A 167 -27.23 -9.05 3.60
N GLU A 168 -26.13 -9.68 3.97
CA GLU A 168 -25.97 -10.37 5.25
C GLU A 168 -26.11 -9.39 6.44
N ALA A 169 -25.41 -8.25 6.38
CA ALA A 169 -25.48 -7.25 7.45
C ALA A 169 -26.88 -6.66 7.59
N MET A 170 -27.58 -6.36 6.49
CA MET A 170 -28.93 -5.81 6.54
C MET A 170 -29.98 -6.79 7.09
N ALA A 171 -29.73 -8.10 7.00
CA ALA A 171 -30.56 -9.13 7.62
C ALA A 171 -30.41 -9.19 9.14
N MET A 172 -29.34 -8.59 9.70
CA MET A 172 -29.10 -8.58 11.15
C MET A 172 -30.01 -7.57 11.86
N PRO A 173 -30.60 -7.94 13.03
CA PRO A 173 -31.52 -7.07 13.75
C PRO A 173 -30.86 -5.86 14.43
N THR A 174 -29.58 -5.98 14.82
CA THR A 174 -28.88 -4.94 15.59
C THR A 174 -27.62 -4.44 14.86
N THR A 175 -27.20 -3.20 15.15
CA THR A 175 -25.94 -2.63 14.64
C THR A 175 -24.72 -3.43 15.10
N SER A 176 -24.75 -3.99 16.29
CA SER A 176 -23.66 -4.84 16.81
C SER A 176 -23.48 -6.11 15.97
N GLU A 177 -24.58 -6.75 15.58
CA GLU A 177 -24.53 -7.94 14.71
C GLU A 177 -24.13 -7.56 13.29
N GLN A 178 -24.58 -6.39 12.78
CA GLN A 178 -24.08 -5.88 11.50
C GLN A 178 -22.57 -5.68 11.52
N ILE A 179 -22.02 -5.07 12.58
CA ILE A 179 -20.57 -4.89 12.75
C ILE A 179 -19.86 -6.24 12.80
N ALA A 180 -20.44 -7.26 13.45
CA ALA A 180 -19.85 -8.60 13.51
C ALA A 180 -19.72 -9.24 12.10
N VAL A 181 -20.75 -9.09 11.24
CA VAL A 181 -20.69 -9.55 9.85
C VAL A 181 -19.59 -8.85 9.09
N LEU A 182 -19.51 -7.51 9.17
CA LEU A 182 -18.44 -6.75 8.49
C LEU A 182 -17.05 -7.13 9.01
N HIS A 183 -16.92 -7.36 10.32
CA HIS A 183 -15.66 -7.74 10.94
C HIS A 183 -15.19 -9.13 10.49
N ALA A 184 -16.10 -10.10 10.39
CA ALA A 184 -15.79 -11.43 9.88
C ALA A 184 -15.28 -11.37 8.42
N ALA A 185 -15.91 -10.56 7.57
CA ALA A 185 -15.46 -10.33 6.21
C ALA A 185 -14.09 -9.63 6.16
N ALA A 186 -13.87 -8.63 7.01
CA ALA A 186 -12.59 -7.93 7.15
C ALA A 186 -11.45 -8.89 7.51
N GLN A 187 -11.67 -9.79 8.46
CA GLN A 187 -10.71 -10.82 8.85
C GLN A 187 -10.43 -11.79 7.71
N THR A 188 -11.46 -12.30 7.02
CA THR A 188 -11.32 -13.22 5.89
C THR A 188 -10.48 -12.62 4.77
N HIS A 189 -10.70 -11.35 4.45
CA HIS A 189 -10.00 -10.65 3.37
C HIS A 189 -8.71 -9.95 3.82
N GLN A 190 -8.41 -9.96 5.14
CA GLN A 190 -7.24 -9.30 5.73
C GLN A 190 -7.17 -7.82 5.37
N ILE A 191 -8.30 -7.13 5.49
CA ILE A 191 -8.47 -5.69 5.24
C ILE A 191 -9.13 -5.04 6.45
N SER A 192 -9.11 -3.70 6.51
CA SER A 192 -9.69 -3.01 7.64
C SER A 192 -11.21 -3.12 7.66
N LEU A 193 -11.78 -3.19 8.86
CA LEU A 193 -13.24 -3.11 9.07
C LEU A 193 -13.83 -1.87 8.39
N TYR A 194 -13.08 -0.76 8.37
CA TYR A 194 -13.50 0.48 7.71
C TYR A 194 -13.60 0.31 6.19
N SER A 195 -12.65 -0.39 5.56
CA SER A 195 -12.71 -0.67 4.12
C SER A 195 -13.95 -1.48 3.74
N VAL A 196 -14.27 -2.53 4.49
CA VAL A 196 -15.50 -3.33 4.26
C VAL A 196 -16.75 -2.48 4.42
N PHE A 197 -16.81 -1.66 5.47
CA PHE A 197 -17.94 -0.75 5.74
C PHE A 197 -18.13 0.25 4.58
N MET A 198 -17.04 0.85 4.09
CA MET A 198 -17.10 1.80 2.99
C MET A 198 -17.59 1.14 1.70
N GLU A 199 -17.02 -0.01 1.32
CA GLU A 199 -17.41 -0.68 0.08
C GLU A 199 -18.85 -1.22 0.12
N ALA A 200 -19.33 -1.71 1.26
CA ALA A 200 -20.72 -2.11 1.42
C ALA A 200 -21.69 -0.92 1.25
N ASN A 201 -21.36 0.26 1.78
CA ASN A 201 -22.17 1.46 1.61
C ASN A 201 -22.03 2.06 0.20
N ASN A 202 -20.85 2.02 -0.43
CA ASN A 202 -20.65 2.43 -1.82
C ASN A 202 -21.55 1.59 -2.76
N HIS A 203 -21.60 0.28 -2.52
CA HIS A 203 -22.51 -0.61 -3.25
C HIS A 203 -23.97 -0.21 -3.04
N ALA A 204 -24.40 -0.06 -1.79
CA ALA A 204 -25.79 0.32 -1.47
C ALA A 204 -26.19 1.63 -2.15
N GLN A 205 -25.33 2.65 -2.07
CA GLN A 205 -25.56 3.94 -2.71
C GLN A 205 -25.70 3.80 -4.24
N ALA A 206 -24.81 3.02 -4.85
CA ALA A 206 -24.78 2.86 -6.31
C ALA A 206 -26.04 2.19 -6.87
N VAL A 207 -26.67 1.28 -6.09
CA VAL A 207 -27.89 0.56 -6.50
C VAL A 207 -29.17 1.12 -5.87
N GLY A 208 -29.09 2.31 -5.22
CA GLY A 208 -30.26 2.98 -4.62
C GLY A 208 -30.82 2.32 -3.38
N LEU A 209 -30.02 1.54 -2.66
CA LEU A 209 -30.40 0.92 -1.39
C LEU A 209 -30.03 1.82 -0.19
N PRO A 210 -30.72 1.65 0.99
CA PRO A 210 -30.38 2.38 2.19
C PRO A 210 -28.97 2.02 2.68
N SER A 211 -28.26 2.97 3.27
CA SER A 211 -26.97 2.70 3.93
C SER A 211 -27.15 1.75 5.11
N LEU A 212 -26.06 1.09 5.50
CA LEU A 212 -26.02 0.32 6.75
C LEU A 212 -26.41 1.20 7.94
N ARG A 213 -27.05 0.59 8.95
CA ARG A 213 -27.48 1.29 10.18
C ARG A 213 -26.33 1.66 11.12
N ILE A 214 -25.10 1.45 10.68
CA ILE A 214 -23.86 1.70 11.41
C ILE A 214 -23.32 3.06 10.99
N THR A 215 -22.84 3.83 11.96
CA THR A 215 -22.13 5.10 11.71
C THR A 215 -20.62 4.91 11.59
N GLU A 216 -19.94 5.82 10.89
CA GLU A 216 -18.47 5.81 10.85
C GLU A 216 -17.83 5.89 12.24
N SER A 217 -18.44 6.64 13.17
CA SER A 217 -17.93 6.74 14.53
C SER A 217 -17.98 5.43 15.29
N GLU A 218 -19.00 4.59 15.07
CA GLU A 218 -19.08 3.25 15.66
C GLU A 218 -18.00 2.34 15.08
N ILE A 219 -17.78 2.38 13.76
CA ILE A 219 -16.70 1.64 13.10
C ILE A 219 -15.33 2.04 13.66
N HIS A 220 -15.05 3.34 13.77
CA HIS A 220 -13.81 3.84 14.36
C HIS A 220 -13.66 3.43 15.83
N ALA A 221 -14.73 3.47 16.61
CA ALA A 221 -14.70 3.05 18.01
C ALA A 221 -14.36 1.55 18.14
N VAL A 222 -14.92 0.69 17.29
CA VAL A 222 -14.61 -0.74 17.28
C VAL A 222 -13.18 -0.97 16.81
N ARG A 223 -12.76 -0.36 15.73
CA ARG A 223 -11.41 -0.47 15.17
C ARG A 223 -10.31 -0.04 16.15
N ASN A 224 -10.58 0.97 16.97
CA ASN A 224 -9.61 1.48 17.94
C ASN A 224 -9.48 0.60 19.21
N ARG A 225 -10.30 -0.42 19.38
CA ARG A 225 -10.13 -1.38 20.47
C ARG A 225 -8.89 -2.24 20.17
N GLN A 226 -8.01 -2.36 21.16
CA GLN A 226 -6.75 -3.11 21.04
C GLN A 226 -6.93 -4.57 20.59
N THR A 227 -8.08 -5.17 20.94
CA THR A 227 -8.46 -6.56 20.59
C THR A 227 -8.83 -6.75 19.12
N VAL A 228 -9.12 -5.65 18.40
CA VAL A 228 -9.53 -5.66 16.98
C VAL A 228 -8.37 -5.21 16.07
N ARG A 229 -7.46 -4.38 16.61
CA ARG A 229 -6.26 -3.99 15.89
C ARG A 229 -5.34 -5.20 15.69
N GLY A 230 -5.06 -5.51 14.43
CA GLY A 230 -4.13 -6.56 14.05
C GLY A 230 -2.68 -6.30 14.47
N GLU A 231 -1.80 -7.20 14.08
CA GLU A 231 -0.35 -7.10 14.28
C GLU A 231 0.27 -6.09 13.29
N LEU A 232 1.38 -5.44 13.68
CA LEU A 232 2.19 -4.66 12.74
C LEU A 232 2.90 -5.59 11.76
N VAL A 233 3.11 -5.12 10.52
CA VAL A 233 3.87 -5.88 9.52
C VAL A 233 5.29 -6.18 10.03
N SER A 234 5.95 -5.19 10.67
CA SER A 234 7.28 -5.37 11.26
C SER A 234 7.30 -6.48 12.31
N ALA A 235 6.28 -6.55 13.19
CA ALA A 235 6.18 -7.59 14.21
C ALA A 235 5.86 -8.98 13.63
N SER A 236 5.10 -9.03 12.54
CA SER A 236 4.81 -10.28 11.82
C SER A 236 6.05 -10.83 11.10
N LEU A 237 6.82 -9.96 10.45
CA LEU A 237 8.00 -10.34 9.66
C LEU A 237 9.21 -10.66 10.51
N PHE A 238 9.38 -10.00 11.67
CA PHE A 238 10.59 -10.05 12.46
C PHE A 238 10.34 -10.55 13.88
N LYS A 239 11.02 -11.62 14.25
CA LYS A 239 11.03 -12.18 15.61
C LYS A 239 12.47 -12.53 15.99
N PRO A 240 13.14 -11.74 16.88
CA PRO A 240 12.63 -10.57 17.61
C PRO A 240 12.52 -9.29 16.76
N THR A 241 11.80 -8.30 17.28
CA THR A 241 11.73 -6.92 16.76
C THR A 241 12.43 -5.99 17.76
N PRO A 242 13.32 -5.06 17.33
CA PRO A 242 13.76 -4.81 15.95
C PRO A 242 14.68 -5.92 15.41
N PRO A 243 14.68 -6.17 14.10
CA PRO A 243 15.57 -7.15 13.46
C PRO A 243 17.03 -6.67 13.42
N THR A 244 17.96 -7.63 13.26
CA THR A 244 19.33 -7.26 12.86
C THR A 244 19.34 -6.74 11.41
N PRO A 245 20.35 -5.92 11.01
CA PRO A 245 20.47 -5.46 9.62
C PRO A 245 20.44 -6.59 8.61
N GLN A 246 21.15 -7.68 8.87
CA GLN A 246 21.15 -8.87 8.01
C GLN A 246 19.77 -9.49 7.87
N THR A 247 19.06 -9.69 8.98
CA THR A 247 17.71 -10.25 8.99
C THR A 247 16.74 -9.33 8.25
N PHE A 248 16.84 -8.01 8.46
CA PHE A 248 16.01 -7.01 7.79
C PHE A 248 16.21 -7.06 6.28
N ILE A 249 17.45 -6.98 5.79
CA ILE A 249 17.77 -7.01 4.36
C ILE A 249 17.29 -8.32 3.73
N ALA A 250 17.63 -9.47 4.33
CA ALA A 250 17.27 -10.78 3.80
C ALA A 250 15.75 -10.99 3.72
N ALA A 251 15.03 -10.68 4.81
CA ALA A 251 13.57 -10.83 4.84
C ALA A 251 12.88 -9.90 3.86
N THR A 252 13.28 -8.62 3.80
CA THR A 252 12.66 -7.67 2.89
C THR A 252 12.95 -7.97 1.42
N GLN A 253 14.15 -8.44 1.07
CA GLN A 253 14.44 -8.92 -0.28
C GLN A 253 13.62 -10.16 -0.63
N GLY A 254 13.51 -11.12 0.28
CA GLY A 254 12.77 -12.37 0.07
C GLY A 254 11.26 -12.14 -0.06
N VAL A 255 10.67 -11.37 0.86
CA VAL A 255 9.23 -11.11 0.88
C VAL A 255 8.80 -10.17 -0.24
N PHE A 256 9.46 -9.00 -0.38
CA PHE A 256 9.03 -7.98 -1.34
C PHE A 256 9.65 -8.13 -2.74
N GLN A 257 10.52 -9.12 -2.94
CA GLN A 257 11.22 -9.35 -4.21
C GLN A 257 11.91 -8.08 -4.76
N SER A 258 12.31 -7.20 -3.84
CA SER A 258 12.84 -5.88 -4.16
C SER A 258 14.31 -5.94 -4.58
N GLN A 259 14.63 -5.21 -5.63
CA GLN A 259 16.01 -5.03 -6.10
C GLN A 259 16.75 -3.88 -5.38
N PHE A 260 16.08 -3.17 -4.48
CA PHE A 260 16.61 -1.99 -3.82
C PHE A 260 17.96 -2.23 -3.13
N PHE A 261 18.04 -3.23 -2.24
CA PHE A 261 19.27 -3.51 -1.50
C PHE A 261 20.41 -4.03 -2.39
N THR A 262 20.08 -4.74 -3.46
CA THR A 262 21.07 -5.18 -4.45
C THR A 262 21.66 -3.99 -5.19
N ALA A 263 20.82 -3.08 -5.68
CA ALA A 263 21.24 -1.85 -6.34
C ALA A 263 22.02 -0.93 -5.38
N LEU A 264 21.53 -0.77 -4.14
CA LEU A 264 22.16 0.04 -3.11
C LEU A 264 23.57 -0.49 -2.77
N ARG A 265 23.71 -1.80 -2.56
CA ARG A 265 25.01 -2.45 -2.29
C ARG A 265 26.02 -2.15 -3.40
N THR A 266 25.60 -2.34 -4.65
CA THR A 266 26.48 -2.13 -5.82
C THR A 266 26.89 -0.65 -5.92
N MET A 267 25.94 0.26 -5.78
CA MET A 267 26.19 1.70 -5.85
C MET A 267 27.11 2.19 -4.71
N LEU A 268 26.92 1.71 -3.48
CA LEU A 268 27.77 2.10 -2.34
C LEU A 268 29.22 1.72 -2.55
N ARG A 269 29.47 0.53 -3.14
CA ARG A 269 30.83 0.05 -3.46
C ARG A 269 31.45 0.80 -4.64
N ASP A 270 30.68 1.02 -5.70
CA ASP A 270 31.16 1.67 -6.92
C ASP A 270 31.50 3.15 -6.72
N ARG A 271 30.69 3.85 -5.92
CA ARG A 271 30.82 5.30 -5.68
C ARG A 271 31.53 5.67 -4.39
N GLU A 272 32.00 4.67 -3.64
CA GLU A 272 32.61 4.87 -2.32
C GLU A 272 31.76 5.76 -1.38
N THR A 273 30.43 5.62 -1.47
CA THR A 273 29.47 6.44 -0.75
C THR A 273 29.25 5.87 0.66
N GLY A 274 29.24 6.72 1.68
CA GLY A 274 29.14 6.31 3.09
C GLY A 274 27.71 6.12 3.62
N SER A 275 27.62 5.77 4.89
CA SER A 275 26.35 5.53 5.61
C SER A 275 25.40 6.74 5.64
N GLY A 276 25.90 7.96 5.45
CA GLY A 276 25.06 9.16 5.34
C GLY A 276 24.08 9.10 4.17
N TYR A 277 24.45 8.45 3.06
CA TYR A 277 23.54 8.23 1.95
C TYR A 277 22.45 7.23 2.33
N VAL A 278 22.79 6.12 3.00
CA VAL A 278 21.82 5.14 3.50
C VAL A 278 20.83 5.82 4.46
N GLN A 279 21.35 6.67 5.37
CA GLN A 279 20.53 7.46 6.29
C GLN A 279 19.48 8.29 5.56
N GLN A 280 19.91 9.05 4.55
CA GLN A 280 19.03 9.95 3.82
C GLN A 280 18.02 9.18 2.95
N VAL A 281 18.47 8.18 2.18
CA VAL A 281 17.60 7.47 1.24
C VAL A 281 16.59 6.57 1.94
N MET A 282 16.88 6.06 3.13
CA MET A 282 15.94 5.23 3.90
C MET A 282 15.24 6.00 5.03
N GLY A 283 15.64 7.25 5.32
CA GLY A 283 15.07 8.03 6.42
C GLY A 283 15.33 7.42 7.80
N LEU A 284 16.51 6.84 8.02
CA LEU A 284 16.87 6.11 9.24
C LEU A 284 17.60 7.02 10.24
N SER A 285 17.69 6.57 11.50
CA SER A 285 18.65 7.12 12.45
C SER A 285 20.09 6.85 11.99
N LEU A 286 21.04 7.66 12.42
CA LEU A 286 22.45 7.47 12.04
C LEU A 286 23.00 6.09 12.48
N PRO A 287 22.74 5.60 13.71
CA PRO A 287 23.18 4.26 14.12
C PRO A 287 22.62 3.13 13.25
N ASP A 288 21.32 3.19 12.92
CA ASP A 288 20.67 2.18 12.07
C ASP A 288 21.22 2.21 10.63
N ALA A 289 21.43 3.40 10.10
CA ALA A 289 22.03 3.59 8.78
C ALA A 289 23.47 3.06 8.72
N GLN A 290 24.26 3.28 9.77
CA GLN A 290 25.61 2.72 9.88
C GLN A 290 25.59 1.19 9.93
N ALA A 291 24.65 0.60 10.67
CA ALA A 291 24.49 -0.84 10.78
C ALA A 291 24.10 -1.48 9.43
N ILE A 292 23.12 -0.89 8.72
CA ILE A 292 22.72 -1.32 7.36
C ILE A 292 23.89 -1.15 6.38
N TYR A 293 24.59 -0.02 6.41
CA TYR A 293 25.76 0.24 5.55
C TYR A 293 26.84 -0.83 5.73
N GLN A 294 27.21 -1.14 6.98
CA GLN A 294 28.20 -2.16 7.29
C GLN A 294 27.80 -3.55 6.74
N GLU A 295 26.52 -3.91 6.86
CA GLU A 295 26.02 -5.17 6.34
C GLU A 295 26.01 -5.21 4.80
N LEU A 296 25.74 -4.09 4.13
CA LEU A 296 25.75 -4.01 2.67
C LEU A 296 27.17 -4.01 2.08
N THR A 297 28.17 -3.54 2.82
CA THR A 297 29.54 -3.36 2.30
C THR A 297 30.52 -4.47 2.73
N ARG A 298 30.07 -5.40 3.59
CA ARG A 298 30.78 -6.66 3.83
C ARG A 298 30.84 -7.49 2.54
#